data_dcf6f5ec5e6215ced566e0d612293315
#
_entry.id   dcf6f5ec5e6215ced566e0d612293315
#
_cell.length_a   1.000
_cell.length_b   1.000
_cell.length_c   1.000
_cell.angle_alpha   90.00
_cell.angle_beta   90.00
_cell.angle_gamma   90.00
#
_symmetry.space_group_name_H-M   'P 1'
#
loop_
_entity.id
_entity.type
_entity.pdbx_description
1 polymer ?
#
loop_
_entity_poly.entity_id
_entity_poly.type
_entity_poly.pdbx_seq_one_letter_code
_entity_poly.pdbx_strand_id
1 'polypeptide(L)'
;MNITLKEDHARIEALSDALSLLRRARVEVGLPAGASGRSRWLLALHERGTPGAHIPPRPVVGPALAMADTQAAITDGLLTACEAAADGDPGGVTAGFEAAGRAGVQGIRDYIDNGIKPGNAPLTVSGGWIRNFSSGQPVRVPGKGFDKPMYDTGELYASFSFEVKQS
;
A
#
# COMPACT_ATOMS: atom_id res chain seq x y z
N MET A 1 37.09 -25.29 -29.15
CA MET A 1 36.10 -24.57 -28.35
C MET A 1 35.85 -23.26 -29.04
N ASN A 2 34.86 -23.20 -29.95
CA ASN A 2 34.49 -21.96 -30.64
C ASN A 2 33.57 -21.13 -29.68
N ILE A 3 34.16 -20.21 -28.99
CA ILE A 3 33.40 -19.20 -28.23
C ILE A 3 32.83 -18.25 -29.29
N THR A 4 31.52 -18.27 -29.45
CA THR A 4 30.82 -17.44 -30.40
C THR A 4 30.70 -16.03 -29.80
N LEU A 5 31.57 -15.12 -30.16
CA LEU A 5 31.59 -13.70 -29.68
C LEU A 5 30.18 -13.04 -29.72
N LYS A 6 29.29 -13.48 -30.60
CA LYS A 6 27.91 -12.99 -30.68
C LYS A 6 27.03 -13.37 -29.47
N GLU A 7 27.19 -14.56 -28.91
CA GLU A 7 26.44 -15.00 -27.72
C GLU A 7 26.92 -14.23 -26.47
N ASP A 8 28.22 -13.93 -26.39
CA ASP A 8 28.77 -13.16 -25.30
C ASP A 8 28.27 -11.72 -25.31
N HIS A 9 28.15 -11.09 -26.49
CA HIS A 9 27.60 -9.73 -26.59
C HIS A 9 26.14 -9.66 -26.18
N ALA A 10 25.29 -10.55 -26.65
CA ALA A 10 23.85 -10.57 -26.27
C ALA A 10 23.67 -10.79 -24.76
N ARG A 11 24.51 -11.63 -24.18
CA ARG A 11 24.49 -11.88 -22.72
C ARG A 11 24.94 -10.68 -21.91
N ILE A 12 25.96 -9.96 -22.38
CA ILE A 12 26.45 -8.72 -21.76
C ILE A 12 25.37 -7.64 -21.85
N GLU A 13 24.71 -7.48 -23.00
CA GLU A 13 23.62 -6.53 -23.17
C GLU A 13 22.46 -6.85 -22.22
N ALA A 14 21.99 -8.10 -22.16
CA ALA A 14 20.93 -8.52 -21.27
C ALA A 14 21.25 -8.25 -19.79
N LEU A 15 22.48 -8.56 -19.36
CA LEU A 15 22.97 -8.26 -18.02
C LEU A 15 22.97 -6.74 -17.74
N SER A 16 23.47 -5.95 -18.70
CA SER A 16 23.52 -4.47 -18.59
C SER A 16 22.11 -3.89 -18.45
N ASP A 17 21.15 -4.40 -19.24
CA ASP A 17 19.76 -3.96 -19.22
C ASP A 17 19.08 -4.32 -17.88
N ALA A 18 19.25 -5.56 -17.41
CA ALA A 18 18.69 -6.03 -16.15
C ALA A 18 19.24 -5.23 -14.95
N LEU A 19 20.56 -5.00 -14.90
CA LEU A 19 21.19 -4.18 -13.86
C LEU A 19 20.77 -2.70 -13.93
N SER A 20 20.61 -2.17 -15.14
CA SER A 20 20.12 -0.81 -15.36
C SER A 20 18.68 -0.65 -14.86
N LEU A 21 17.82 -1.65 -15.13
CA LEU A 21 16.46 -1.69 -14.64
C LEU A 21 16.41 -1.80 -13.11
N LEU A 22 17.17 -2.73 -12.53
CA LEU A 22 17.27 -2.89 -11.07
C LEU A 22 17.64 -1.57 -10.37
N ARG A 23 18.58 -0.84 -10.94
CA ARG A 23 19.08 0.43 -10.36
C ARG A 23 18.06 1.56 -10.45
N ARG A 24 17.23 1.59 -11.51
CA ARG A 24 16.27 2.68 -11.77
C ARG A 24 14.86 2.39 -11.30
N ALA A 25 14.52 1.12 -11.08
CA ALA A 25 13.20 0.74 -10.63
C ALA A 25 12.99 1.07 -9.15
N ARG A 26 11.79 1.46 -8.82
CA ARG A 26 11.32 1.63 -7.45
C ARG A 26 9.87 1.17 -7.33
N VAL A 27 9.50 0.68 -6.15
CA VAL A 27 8.13 0.31 -5.83
C VAL A 27 7.51 1.39 -4.94
N GLU A 28 6.39 1.92 -5.34
CA GLU A 28 5.56 2.80 -4.52
C GLU A 28 4.32 2.03 -4.08
N VAL A 29 4.11 1.93 -2.77
CA VAL A 29 2.97 1.21 -2.17
C VAL A 29 2.07 2.21 -1.44
N GLY A 30 0.76 2.10 -1.66
CA GLY A 30 -0.22 2.98 -1.02
C GLY A 30 -1.43 3.23 -1.91
N LEU A 31 -1.84 4.48 -2.05
CA LEU A 31 -2.88 4.85 -3.00
C LEU A 31 -2.23 5.29 -4.32
N PRO A 32 -2.60 4.65 -5.45
CA PRO A 32 -2.06 5.02 -6.76
C PRO A 32 -2.50 6.43 -7.16
N ALA A 33 -1.80 7.02 -8.16
CA ALA A 33 -2.12 8.35 -8.67
C ALA A 33 -3.58 8.47 -9.16
N GLY A 34 -4.15 7.38 -9.68
CA GLY A 34 -5.54 7.29 -10.13
C GLY A 34 -6.58 7.04 -9.03
N ALA A 35 -6.18 6.88 -7.76
CA ALA A 35 -7.13 6.71 -6.68
C ALA A 35 -8.09 7.90 -6.55
N SER A 36 -9.34 7.63 -6.14
CA SER A 36 -10.35 8.67 -6.00
C SER A 36 -9.91 9.77 -5.02
N GLY A 37 -10.35 11.01 -5.26
CA GLY A 37 -10.10 12.10 -4.33
C GLY A 37 -10.64 11.79 -2.93
N ARG A 38 -11.76 11.04 -2.86
CA ARG A 38 -12.36 10.57 -1.61
C ARG A 38 -11.42 9.62 -0.86
N SER A 39 -10.88 8.59 -1.53
CA SER A 39 -9.95 7.64 -0.90
C SER A 39 -8.70 8.33 -0.38
N ARG A 40 -8.13 9.25 -1.14
CA ARG A 40 -6.97 10.05 -0.71
C ARG A 40 -7.29 10.93 0.49
N TRP A 41 -8.43 11.60 0.50
CA TRP A 41 -8.88 12.40 1.62
C TRP A 41 -9.11 11.55 2.87
N LEU A 42 -9.79 10.41 2.71
CA LEU A 42 -10.03 9.47 3.83
C LEU A 42 -8.71 8.94 4.42
N LEU A 43 -7.76 8.54 3.58
CA LEU A 43 -6.44 8.09 4.06
C LEU A 43 -5.75 9.21 4.84
N ALA A 44 -5.69 10.43 4.29
CA ALA A 44 -5.06 11.56 4.96
C ALA A 44 -5.72 11.91 6.30
N LEU A 45 -7.07 11.80 6.35
CA LEU A 45 -7.85 11.99 7.57
C LEU A 45 -7.48 10.94 8.64
N HIS A 46 -7.37 9.69 8.25
CA HIS A 46 -6.99 8.62 9.18
C HIS A 46 -5.52 8.72 9.61
N GLU A 47 -4.61 8.95 8.69
CA GLU A 47 -3.18 9.07 9.01
C GLU A 47 -2.89 10.21 10.01
N ARG A 48 -3.53 11.36 9.84
CA ARG A 48 -3.25 12.57 10.62
C ARG A 48 -4.26 12.82 11.74
N GLY A 49 -5.45 12.24 11.66
CA GLY A 49 -6.57 12.61 12.49
C GLY A 49 -7.09 14.02 12.19
N THR A 50 -8.06 14.46 12.96
CA THR A 50 -8.60 15.83 12.91
C THR A 50 -8.99 16.25 14.32
N PRO A 51 -8.11 16.93 15.05
CA PRO A 51 -8.38 17.33 16.46
C PRO A 51 -9.66 18.12 16.63
N GLY A 52 -9.96 19.05 15.71
CA GLY A 52 -11.18 19.87 15.75
C GLY A 52 -12.48 19.06 15.58
N ALA A 53 -12.43 17.87 15.00
CA ALA A 53 -13.55 16.93 14.87
C ALA A 53 -13.43 15.73 15.82
N HIS A 54 -12.48 15.77 16.76
CA HIS A 54 -12.21 14.67 17.71
C HIS A 54 -11.94 13.31 17.03
N ILE A 55 -11.35 13.35 15.83
CA ILE A 55 -10.93 12.13 15.11
C ILE A 55 -9.45 11.87 15.45
N PRO A 56 -9.14 10.81 16.18
CA PRO A 56 -7.76 10.49 16.52
C PRO A 56 -6.99 10.00 15.29
N PRO A 57 -5.66 10.24 15.21
CA PRO A 57 -4.82 9.67 14.16
C PRO A 57 -4.81 8.14 14.26
N ARG A 58 -4.84 7.50 13.11
CA ARG A 58 -4.75 6.04 12.93
C ARG A 58 -3.84 5.75 11.75
N PRO A 59 -2.52 5.97 11.89
CA PRO A 59 -1.59 5.73 10.81
C PRO A 59 -1.61 4.25 10.41
N VAL A 60 -1.55 3.99 9.11
CA VAL A 60 -1.69 2.64 8.56
C VAL A 60 -0.50 2.28 7.68
N VAL A 61 -0.17 3.12 6.72
CA VAL A 61 0.83 2.75 5.70
C VAL A 61 2.20 2.53 6.34
N GLY A 62 2.68 3.50 7.10
CA GLY A 62 3.98 3.39 7.78
C GLY A 62 4.08 2.18 8.72
N PRO A 63 3.17 2.07 9.72
CA PRO A 63 3.17 0.93 10.63
C PRO A 63 3.04 -0.43 9.95
N ALA A 64 2.18 -0.56 8.93
CA ALA A 64 2.01 -1.81 8.19
C ALA A 64 3.30 -2.25 7.47
N LEU A 65 3.96 -1.30 6.81
CA LEU A 65 5.23 -1.57 6.11
C LEU A 65 6.39 -1.80 7.09
N ALA A 66 6.27 -1.39 8.34
CA ALA A 66 7.26 -1.64 9.39
C ALA A 66 7.08 -3.00 10.10
N MET A 67 5.98 -3.72 9.85
CA MET A 67 5.78 -5.06 10.40
C MET A 67 6.83 -6.05 9.88
N ALA A 68 7.39 -6.87 10.76
CA ALA A 68 8.48 -7.79 10.42
C ALA A 68 8.11 -8.73 9.26
N ASP A 69 6.91 -9.31 9.29
CA ASP A 69 6.45 -10.23 8.25
C ASP A 69 6.28 -9.51 6.90
N THR A 70 5.77 -8.27 6.91
CA THR A 70 5.65 -7.45 5.70
C THR A 70 7.03 -7.12 5.12
N GLN A 71 7.96 -6.72 5.97
CA GLN A 71 9.34 -6.44 5.55
C GLN A 71 10.04 -7.67 4.99
N ALA A 72 9.86 -8.83 5.61
CA ALA A 72 10.40 -10.08 5.11
C ALA A 72 9.87 -10.39 3.70
N ALA A 73 8.55 -10.34 3.51
CA ALA A 73 7.93 -10.61 2.21
C ALA A 73 8.33 -9.59 1.12
N ILE A 74 8.49 -8.30 1.47
CA ILE A 74 9.01 -7.29 0.55
C ILE A 74 10.47 -7.61 0.19
N THR A 75 11.28 -7.97 1.18
CA THR A 75 12.70 -8.31 0.99
C THR A 75 12.85 -9.51 0.06
N ASP A 76 12.04 -10.55 0.21
CA ASP A 76 12.06 -11.73 -0.65
C ASP A 76 11.79 -11.36 -2.12
N GLY A 77 10.80 -10.49 -2.37
CA GLY A 77 10.54 -9.97 -3.71
C GLY A 77 11.72 -9.19 -4.29
N LEU A 78 12.35 -8.33 -3.47
CA LEU A 78 13.53 -7.56 -3.92
C LEU A 78 14.74 -8.45 -4.15
N LEU A 79 14.95 -9.49 -3.34
CA LEU A 79 16.01 -10.48 -3.56
C LEU A 79 15.81 -11.22 -4.88
N THR A 80 14.58 -11.63 -5.18
CA THR A 80 14.23 -12.23 -6.48
C THR A 80 14.59 -11.30 -7.65
N ALA A 81 14.33 -9.99 -7.51
CA ALA A 81 14.73 -9.01 -8.53
C ALA A 81 16.26 -8.91 -8.67
N CYS A 82 17.00 -8.98 -7.56
CA CYS A 82 18.46 -8.96 -7.58
C CYS A 82 19.05 -10.22 -8.25
N GLU A 83 18.51 -11.40 -7.95
CA GLU A 83 18.92 -12.66 -8.56
C GLU A 83 18.66 -12.64 -10.07
N ALA A 84 17.45 -12.23 -10.48
CA ALA A 84 17.13 -12.08 -11.90
C ALA A 84 18.04 -11.08 -12.64
N ALA A 85 18.43 -9.99 -11.97
CA ALA A 85 19.38 -9.03 -12.55
C ALA A 85 20.77 -9.64 -12.74
N ALA A 86 21.24 -10.47 -11.81
CA ALA A 86 22.51 -11.18 -11.93
C ALA A 86 22.50 -12.22 -13.07
N ASP A 87 21.34 -12.77 -13.37
CA ASP A 87 21.13 -13.71 -14.48
C ASP A 87 20.91 -13.00 -15.84
N GLY A 88 20.79 -11.67 -15.83
CA GLY A 88 20.52 -10.88 -17.04
C GLY A 88 19.07 -11.03 -17.53
N ASP A 89 18.12 -11.19 -16.59
CA ASP A 89 16.69 -11.30 -16.88
C ASP A 89 15.91 -10.04 -16.45
N PRO A 90 15.68 -9.06 -17.34
CA PRO A 90 14.88 -7.86 -17.03
C PRO A 90 13.42 -8.18 -16.67
N GLY A 91 12.86 -9.28 -17.22
CA GLY A 91 11.51 -9.74 -16.92
C GLY A 91 11.40 -10.20 -15.46
N GLY A 92 12.35 -11.00 -15.01
CA GLY A 92 12.46 -11.43 -13.63
C GLY A 92 12.70 -10.27 -12.66
N VAL A 93 13.48 -9.26 -13.04
CA VAL A 93 13.64 -8.02 -12.26
C VAL A 93 12.28 -7.35 -12.03
N THR A 94 11.51 -7.17 -13.10
CA THR A 94 10.17 -6.56 -13.01
C THR A 94 9.25 -7.40 -12.11
N ALA A 95 9.23 -8.72 -12.30
CA ALA A 95 8.42 -9.63 -11.50
C ALA A 95 8.76 -9.59 -10.01
N GLY A 96 10.03 -9.46 -9.66
CA GLY A 96 10.49 -9.31 -8.28
C GLY A 96 10.01 -7.99 -7.64
N PHE A 97 10.10 -6.88 -8.36
CA PHE A 97 9.53 -5.60 -7.88
C PHE A 97 8.01 -5.66 -7.71
N GLU A 98 7.30 -6.31 -8.62
CA GLU A 98 5.86 -6.51 -8.49
C GLU A 98 5.52 -7.41 -7.29
N ALA A 99 6.30 -8.44 -7.03
CA ALA A 99 6.13 -9.29 -5.85
C ALA A 99 6.30 -8.48 -4.56
N ALA A 100 7.33 -7.65 -4.47
CA ALA A 100 7.55 -6.73 -3.36
C ALA A 100 6.38 -5.74 -3.19
N GLY A 101 5.85 -5.22 -4.29
CA GLY A 101 4.68 -4.33 -4.27
C GLY A 101 3.42 -5.02 -3.75
N ARG A 102 3.15 -6.24 -4.24
CA ARG A 102 2.02 -7.06 -3.73
C ARG A 102 2.15 -7.35 -2.25
N ALA A 103 3.35 -7.69 -1.78
CA ALA A 103 3.62 -7.94 -0.37
C ALA A 103 3.33 -6.70 0.49
N GLY A 104 3.75 -5.52 0.05
CA GLY A 104 3.46 -4.27 0.74
C GLY A 104 1.96 -3.96 0.82
N VAL A 105 1.20 -4.15 -0.27
CA VAL A 105 -0.26 -3.98 -0.27
C VAL A 105 -0.93 -4.97 0.66
N GLN A 106 -0.50 -6.23 0.64
CA GLN A 106 -1.04 -7.26 1.53
C GLN A 106 -0.76 -6.92 2.99
N GLY A 107 0.45 -6.48 3.32
CA GLY A 107 0.79 -6.03 4.67
C GLY A 107 -0.10 -4.88 5.17
N ILE A 108 -0.45 -3.92 4.31
CA ILE A 108 -1.40 -2.85 4.67
C ILE A 108 -2.79 -3.43 4.98
N ARG A 109 -3.26 -4.36 4.16
CA ARG A 109 -4.56 -5.01 4.36
C ARG A 109 -4.60 -5.83 5.64
N ASP A 110 -3.57 -6.63 5.88
CA ASP A 110 -3.43 -7.43 7.10
C ASP A 110 -3.39 -6.56 8.36
N TYR A 111 -2.67 -5.43 8.30
CA TYR A 111 -2.63 -4.46 9.40
C TYR A 111 -4.02 -3.87 9.71
N ILE A 112 -4.82 -3.55 8.67
CA ILE A 112 -6.20 -3.09 8.83
C ILE A 112 -7.08 -4.20 9.40
N ASP A 113 -6.91 -5.43 8.91
CA ASP A 113 -7.71 -6.59 9.30
C ASP A 113 -7.45 -7.03 10.75
N ASN A 114 -6.23 -6.88 11.22
CA ASN A 114 -5.84 -7.14 12.61
C ASN A 114 -6.36 -6.08 13.62
N GLY A 115 -7.01 -5.04 13.12
CA GLY A 115 -7.67 -4.03 13.94
C GLY A 115 -6.76 -2.89 14.39
N ILE A 116 -7.05 -1.71 13.87
CA ILE A 116 -6.31 -0.48 14.15
C ILE A 116 -6.81 0.15 15.45
N LYS A 117 -5.90 0.67 16.25
CA LYS A 117 -6.20 1.42 17.47
C LYS A 117 -5.96 2.93 17.27
N PRO A 118 -6.77 3.79 17.92
CA PRO A 118 -7.97 3.48 18.71
C PRO A 118 -9.15 3.06 17.83
N GLY A 119 -10.08 2.27 18.37
CA GLY A 119 -11.31 1.85 17.72
C GLY A 119 -12.22 3.01 17.31
N ASN A 120 -13.34 2.69 16.69
CA ASN A 120 -14.34 3.70 16.32
C ASN A 120 -15.05 4.26 17.57
N ALA A 121 -15.49 5.51 17.48
CA ALA A 121 -16.32 6.09 18.51
C ALA A 121 -17.67 5.32 18.64
N PRO A 122 -18.26 5.24 19.83
CA PRO A 122 -19.56 4.55 20.03
C PRO A 122 -20.65 5.02 19.06
N LEU A 123 -20.67 6.33 18.77
CA LEU A 123 -21.61 6.91 17.81
C LEU A 123 -21.42 6.34 16.39
N THR A 124 -20.17 6.07 15.99
CA THR A 124 -19.86 5.46 14.68
C THR A 124 -20.31 4.00 14.64
N VAL A 125 -20.16 3.26 15.74
CA VAL A 125 -20.50 1.84 15.81
C VAL A 125 -22.02 1.64 15.95
N SER A 126 -22.63 2.29 16.94
CA SER A 126 -24.02 2.04 17.33
C SER A 126 -25.01 3.06 16.75
N GLY A 127 -24.50 4.14 16.16
CA GLY A 127 -25.33 5.28 15.78
C GLY A 127 -25.84 6.05 17.01
N GLY A 128 -26.66 7.03 16.76
CA GLY A 128 -27.23 7.84 17.84
C GLY A 128 -27.81 9.15 17.35
N TRP A 129 -28.12 10.04 18.29
CA TRP A 129 -28.63 11.37 18.01
C TRP A 129 -27.47 12.37 18.04
N ILE A 130 -27.36 13.21 17.01
CA ILE A 130 -26.46 14.33 16.95
C ILE A 130 -27.23 15.62 16.73
N ARG A 131 -26.67 16.75 17.12
CA ARG A 131 -27.23 18.05 16.76
C ARG A 131 -26.68 18.47 15.40
N ASN A 132 -27.57 18.72 14.46
CA ASN A 132 -27.21 19.25 13.15
C ASN A 132 -26.63 20.66 13.33
N PHE A 133 -25.42 20.90 12.84
CA PHE A 133 -24.71 22.19 13.01
C PHE A 133 -25.41 23.36 12.32
N SER A 134 -26.10 23.10 11.21
CA SER A 134 -26.75 24.15 10.42
C SER A 134 -28.15 24.51 10.96
N SER A 135 -28.92 23.51 11.40
CA SER A 135 -30.31 23.72 11.84
C SER A 135 -30.49 23.70 13.35
N GLY A 136 -29.50 23.23 14.10
CA GLY A 136 -29.59 23.03 15.55
C GLY A 136 -30.50 21.89 15.99
N GLN A 137 -31.18 21.22 15.05
CA GLN A 137 -32.15 20.16 15.32
C GLN A 137 -31.45 18.80 15.58
N PRO A 138 -32.04 17.95 16.42
CA PRO A 138 -31.52 16.61 16.60
C PRO A 138 -31.76 15.78 15.33
N VAL A 139 -30.72 15.10 14.86
CA VAL A 139 -30.78 14.17 13.71
C VAL A 139 -30.20 12.84 14.16
N ARG A 140 -30.91 11.77 13.83
CA ARG A 140 -30.42 10.42 14.07
C ARG A 140 -29.46 9.98 12.96
N VAL A 141 -28.25 9.58 13.35
CA VAL A 141 -27.28 8.98 12.43
C VAL A 141 -27.26 7.46 12.64
N PRO A 142 -27.26 6.66 11.58
CA PRO A 142 -27.12 5.22 11.68
C PRO A 142 -25.69 4.86 12.11
N GLY A 143 -25.56 3.80 12.92
CA GLY A 143 -24.26 3.20 13.20
C GLY A 143 -23.84 2.22 12.09
N LYS A 144 -22.54 1.93 12.04
CA LYS A 144 -21.98 0.91 11.13
C LYS A 144 -22.34 -0.52 11.54
N GLY A 145 -22.65 -0.74 12.80
CA GLY A 145 -22.92 -2.06 13.37
C GLY A 145 -21.67 -2.88 13.72
N PHE A 146 -20.48 -2.35 13.46
CA PHE A 146 -19.19 -3.03 13.74
C PHE A 146 -18.08 -2.03 14.04
N ASP A 147 -17.08 -2.44 14.83
CA ASP A 147 -15.90 -1.64 15.18
C ASP A 147 -14.69 -2.08 14.36
N LYS A 148 -14.62 -1.65 13.11
CA LYS A 148 -13.46 -1.80 12.25
C LYS A 148 -13.12 -0.44 11.65
N PRO A 149 -12.13 0.29 12.21
CA PRO A 149 -11.68 1.55 11.64
C PRO A 149 -11.21 1.38 10.19
N MET A 150 -11.34 2.44 9.38
CA MET A 150 -11.02 2.47 7.95
C MET A 150 -11.84 1.53 7.06
N TYR A 151 -12.72 0.74 7.63
CA TYR A 151 -13.64 -0.13 6.89
C TYR A 151 -15.06 0.40 7.05
N ASP A 152 -15.63 0.94 5.98
CA ASP A 152 -17.02 1.36 5.88
C ASP A 152 -17.66 0.67 4.68
N THR A 153 -17.50 1.22 3.47
CA THR A 153 -17.90 0.58 2.21
C THR A 153 -16.87 -0.38 1.65
N GLY A 154 -15.66 -0.40 2.21
CA GLY A 154 -14.51 -1.12 1.68
C GLY A 154 -13.76 -0.38 0.57
N GLU A 155 -14.24 0.79 0.12
CA GLU A 155 -13.63 1.55 -0.98
C GLU A 155 -12.16 1.89 -0.71
N LEU A 156 -11.86 2.46 0.48
CA LEU A 156 -10.48 2.80 0.84
C LEU A 156 -9.60 1.55 0.93
N TYR A 157 -10.10 0.48 1.55
CA TYR A 157 -9.39 -0.79 1.66
C TYR A 157 -9.06 -1.39 0.28
N ALA A 158 -10.01 -1.37 -0.65
CA ALA A 158 -9.82 -1.85 -2.01
C ALA A 158 -8.91 -0.95 -2.86
N SER A 159 -8.80 0.33 -2.50
CA SER A 159 -7.99 1.32 -3.25
C SER A 159 -6.49 1.18 -3.02
N PHE A 160 -6.02 0.45 -1.99
CA PHE A 160 -4.60 0.22 -1.80
C PHE A 160 -4.03 -0.62 -2.94
N SER A 161 -2.96 -0.12 -3.53
CA SER A 161 -2.27 -0.71 -4.67
C SER A 161 -0.78 -0.38 -4.63
N PHE A 162 -0.05 -0.81 -5.64
CA PHE A 162 1.34 -0.46 -5.84
C PHE A 162 1.60 -0.06 -7.29
N GLU A 163 2.68 0.65 -7.51
CA GLU A 163 3.21 0.99 -8.84
C GLU A 163 4.70 0.72 -8.87
N VAL A 164 5.18 0.07 -9.93
CA VAL A 164 6.61 -0.05 -10.23
C VAL A 164 6.97 1.08 -11.19
N LYS A 165 7.82 2.00 -10.76
CA LYS A 165 8.27 3.15 -11.56
C LYS A 165 9.72 3.01 -11.93
N GLN A 166 10.07 3.51 -13.10
CA GLN A 166 11.45 3.66 -13.56
C GLN A 166 11.77 5.16 -13.61
N SER A 167 12.88 5.54 -13.01
CA SER A 167 13.36 6.93 -12.97
C SER A 167 14.73 7.06 -13.65
#